data_9fe3d756d2fcaa5461b2b9316dec49ad
#
_entry.id   9fe3d756d2fcaa5461b2b9316dec49ad
#
_cell.length_a   1.000
_cell.length_b   1.000
_cell.length_c   1.000
_cell.angle_alpha   90.00
_cell.angle_beta   90.00
_cell.angle_gamma   90.00
#
_symmetry.space_group_name_H-M   'P 1'
#
loop_
_entity.id
_entity.type
_entity.pdbx_description
1 polymer ?
#
loop_
_entity_poly.entity_id
_entity_poly.type
_entity_poly.pdbx_seq_one_letter_code
_entity_poly.pdbx_strand_id
1 'polypeptide(L)'
;MHNDMKAIALTEYAKVSEHIPGKVEMLQCEKPTPGPEDVLIRIAYASICGSDAHVVRGNLTPELEAAIRSMLPFHMGHEISGVIEDLGDKAKEMGLKVGDRITANYTHFCNSCYFCRTGQENFCEHPETH
;
A
#
# COMPACT_ATOMS: atom_id res chain seq x y z
N MET A 1 19.07 -18.03 5.73
CA MET A 1 19.21 -16.64 5.29
C MET A 1 18.02 -15.90 5.89
N HIS A 2 18.25 -14.84 6.68
CA HIS A 2 17.14 -14.07 7.25
C HIS A 2 16.39 -13.40 6.10
N ASN A 3 15.12 -13.74 5.97
CA ASN A 3 14.23 -13.18 4.95
C ASN A 3 13.53 -11.92 5.50
N ASP A 4 14.29 -11.08 6.21
CA ASP A 4 13.77 -9.91 6.91
C ASP A 4 13.89 -8.67 6.03
N MET A 5 12.86 -7.84 6.04
CA MET A 5 12.86 -6.52 5.44
C MET A 5 12.60 -5.43 6.49
N LYS A 6 12.85 -4.19 6.13
CA LYS A 6 12.49 -3.02 6.94
C LYS A 6 11.24 -2.37 6.37
N ALA A 7 10.31 -1.99 7.25
CA ALA A 7 9.12 -1.25 6.89
C ALA A 7 8.94 -0.05 7.82
N ILE A 8 8.43 1.06 7.28
CA ILE A 8 7.97 2.19 8.07
C ILE A 8 6.50 1.95 8.39
N ALA A 9 6.14 2.03 9.66
CA ALA A 9 4.76 1.79 10.10
C ALA A 9 4.32 2.78 11.18
N LEU A 10 3.03 3.11 11.15
CA LEU A 10 2.35 3.75 12.26
C LEU A 10 2.10 2.67 13.33
N THR A 11 2.72 2.81 14.49
CA THR A 11 2.62 1.84 15.59
C THR A 11 1.63 2.26 16.65
N GLU A 12 1.41 3.57 16.80
CA GLU A 12 0.39 4.14 17.69
C GLU A 12 -0.38 5.22 16.93
N TYR A 13 -1.70 5.20 17.03
CA TYR A 13 -2.53 6.23 16.42
C TYR A 13 -2.50 7.54 17.20
N ALA A 14 -2.75 8.66 16.51
CA ALA A 14 -2.78 9.98 17.10
C ALA A 14 -3.77 10.09 18.27
N LYS A 15 -3.40 10.87 19.29
CA LYS A 15 -4.31 11.32 20.35
C LYS A 15 -4.78 12.74 20.02
N VAL A 16 -5.76 12.85 19.15
CA VAL A 16 -6.21 14.11 18.54
C VAL A 16 -6.61 15.14 19.59
N SER A 17 -7.31 14.71 20.66
CA SER A 17 -7.72 15.58 21.77
C SER A 17 -6.55 16.17 22.57
N GLU A 18 -5.41 15.50 22.56
CA GLU A 18 -4.18 15.92 23.24
C GLU A 18 -3.18 16.60 22.30
N HIS A 19 -3.51 16.73 21.00
CA HIS A 19 -2.61 17.23 19.95
C HIS A 19 -1.31 16.42 19.82
N ILE A 20 -1.35 15.12 20.15
CA ILE A 20 -0.21 14.22 20.02
C ILE A 20 -0.35 13.46 18.69
N PRO A 21 0.62 13.59 17.77
CA PRO A 21 0.60 12.83 16.51
C PRO A 21 0.82 11.33 16.76
N GLY A 22 0.44 10.53 15.79
CA GLY A 22 0.73 9.10 15.81
C GLY A 22 2.23 8.83 15.78
N LYS A 23 2.61 7.69 16.34
CA LYS A 23 4.01 7.25 16.40
C LYS A 23 4.37 6.45 15.16
N VAL A 24 5.40 6.87 14.47
CA VAL A 24 5.92 6.19 13.27
C VAL A 24 7.28 5.57 13.60
N GLU A 25 7.46 4.30 13.30
CA GLU A 25 8.68 3.56 13.61
C GLU A 25 9.14 2.74 12.40
N MET A 26 10.42 2.42 12.38
CA MET A 26 10.96 1.44 11.44
C MET A 26 10.92 0.06 12.09
N LEU A 27 10.18 -0.86 11.49
CA LEU A 27 10.03 -2.22 11.96
C LEU A 27 10.86 -3.20 11.14
N GLN A 28 11.27 -4.29 11.76
CA GLN A 28 11.74 -5.49 11.07
C GLN A 28 10.54 -6.37 10.81
N CYS A 29 10.33 -6.74 9.57
CA CYS A 29 9.20 -7.56 9.13
C CYS A 29 9.70 -8.73 8.30
N GLU A 30 8.94 -9.81 8.29
CA GLU A 30 9.18 -10.89 7.36
C GLU A 30 8.85 -10.43 5.94
N LYS A 31 9.72 -10.78 4.99
CA LYS A 31 9.51 -10.51 3.58
C LYS A 31 8.34 -11.36 3.06
N PRO A 32 7.32 -10.76 2.45
CA PRO A 32 6.16 -11.51 1.97
C PRO A 32 6.52 -12.44 0.80
N THR A 33 5.71 -13.47 0.62
CA THR A 33 5.74 -14.33 -0.56
C THR A 33 4.53 -13.99 -1.43
N PRO A 34 4.70 -13.73 -2.73
CA PRO A 34 3.60 -13.36 -3.59
C PRO A 34 2.62 -14.53 -3.77
N GLY A 35 1.32 -14.22 -3.69
CA GLY A 35 0.26 -15.13 -4.11
C GLY A 35 0.20 -15.28 -5.64
N PRO A 36 -0.74 -16.07 -6.18
CA PRO A 36 -0.78 -16.35 -7.62
C PRO A 36 -0.92 -15.12 -8.52
N GLU A 37 -1.63 -14.09 -8.07
CA GLU A 37 -1.88 -12.85 -8.82
C GLU A 37 -0.96 -11.71 -8.40
N ASP A 38 -0.14 -11.91 -7.36
CA ASP A 38 0.66 -10.86 -6.76
C ASP A 38 2.01 -10.67 -7.43
N VAL A 39 2.56 -9.49 -7.20
CA VAL A 39 3.89 -9.10 -7.63
C VAL A 39 4.68 -8.64 -6.40
N LEU A 40 5.80 -9.28 -6.13
CA LEU A 40 6.73 -8.84 -5.10
C LEU A 40 7.70 -7.81 -5.69
N ILE A 41 7.69 -6.62 -5.11
CA ILE A 41 8.47 -5.48 -5.59
C ILE A 41 9.62 -5.20 -4.62
N ARG A 42 10.83 -5.19 -5.11
CA ARG A 42 11.94 -4.60 -4.39
C ARG A 42 11.89 -3.09 -4.58
N ILE A 43 11.43 -2.40 -3.54
CA ILE A 43 11.22 -0.95 -3.54
C ILE A 43 12.57 -0.23 -3.72
N ALA A 44 12.64 0.67 -4.70
CA ALA A 44 13.76 1.58 -4.89
C ALA A 44 13.51 2.92 -4.22
N TYR A 45 12.28 3.44 -4.38
CA TYR A 45 11.82 4.70 -3.80
C TYR A 45 10.37 4.61 -3.39
N ALA A 46 10.04 5.22 -2.26
CA ALA A 46 8.67 5.50 -1.84
C ALA A 46 8.58 6.98 -1.48
N SER A 47 7.63 7.71 -2.05
CA SER A 47 7.40 9.10 -1.71
C SER A 47 6.40 9.24 -0.56
N ILE A 48 6.42 10.40 0.07
CA ILE A 48 5.47 10.76 1.13
C ILE A 48 4.32 11.51 0.48
N CYS A 49 3.13 10.95 0.60
CA CYS A 49 1.89 11.59 0.18
C CYS A 49 1.32 12.49 1.29
N GLY A 50 0.48 13.44 0.92
CA GLY A 50 -0.30 14.23 1.89
C GLY A 50 -1.20 13.36 2.79
N SER A 51 -1.70 12.24 2.28
CA SER A 51 -2.49 11.27 3.05
C SER A 51 -1.70 10.63 4.19
N ASP A 52 -0.41 10.35 4.02
CA ASP A 52 0.44 9.85 5.11
C ASP A 52 0.48 10.85 6.28
N ALA A 53 0.59 12.15 5.96
CA ALA A 53 0.55 13.19 6.98
C ALA A 53 -0.82 13.28 7.68
N HIS A 54 -1.93 13.07 6.96
CA HIS A 54 -3.27 13.02 7.55
C HIS A 54 -3.42 11.82 8.49
N VAL A 55 -2.93 10.65 8.10
CA VAL A 55 -2.92 9.44 8.94
C VAL A 55 -2.17 9.70 10.24
N VAL A 56 -0.94 10.23 10.16
CA VAL A 56 -0.10 10.50 11.35
C VAL A 56 -0.72 11.55 12.26
N ARG A 57 -1.42 12.54 11.71
CA ARG A 57 -2.07 13.62 12.51
C ARG A 57 -3.44 13.21 13.02
N GLY A 58 -4.01 12.12 12.58
CA GLY A 58 -5.38 11.72 12.93
C GLY A 58 -6.46 12.57 12.25
N ASN A 59 -6.15 13.22 11.12
CA ASN A 59 -7.10 14.03 10.35
C ASN A 59 -7.85 13.17 9.33
N LEU A 60 -8.61 12.20 9.82
CA LEU A 60 -9.34 11.22 9.01
C LEU A 60 -10.83 11.28 9.34
N THR A 61 -11.66 10.69 8.47
CA THR A 61 -13.05 10.41 8.82
C THR A 61 -13.12 9.33 9.90
N PRO A 62 -14.19 9.28 10.71
CA PRO A 62 -14.31 8.26 11.77
C PRO A 62 -14.17 6.82 11.28
N GLU A 63 -14.68 6.53 10.08
CA GLU A 63 -14.62 5.20 9.46
C GLU A 63 -13.19 4.82 9.11
N LEU A 64 -12.46 5.74 8.48
CA LEU A 64 -11.06 5.51 8.09
C LEU A 64 -10.15 5.45 9.32
N GLU A 65 -10.41 6.26 10.34
CA GLU A 65 -9.73 6.18 11.62
C GLU A 65 -9.90 4.79 12.25
N ALA A 66 -11.14 4.29 12.32
CA ALA A 66 -11.41 2.97 12.86
C ALA A 66 -10.69 1.86 12.07
N ALA A 67 -10.66 1.96 10.74
CA ALA A 67 -9.95 1.02 9.88
C ALA A 67 -8.43 1.03 10.17
N ILE A 68 -7.79 2.21 10.19
CA ILE A 68 -6.35 2.33 10.48
C ILE A 68 -6.02 1.79 11.87
N ARG A 69 -6.82 2.12 12.89
CA ARG A 69 -6.62 1.60 14.26
C ARG A 69 -6.69 0.08 14.34
N SER A 70 -7.55 -0.55 13.56
CA SER A 70 -7.70 -2.01 13.53
C SER A 70 -6.53 -2.72 12.83
N MET A 71 -5.78 -1.99 12.01
CA MET A 71 -4.64 -2.52 11.22
C MET A 71 -3.28 -2.22 11.84
N LEU A 72 -3.21 -1.62 13.04
CA LEU A 72 -1.92 -1.32 13.65
C LEU A 72 -1.11 -2.59 13.97
N PRO A 73 0.19 -2.62 13.70
CA PRO A 73 0.99 -1.58 13.05
C PRO A 73 0.64 -1.41 11.56
N PHE A 74 0.26 -0.20 11.17
CA PHE A 74 -0.13 0.11 9.80
C PHE A 74 1.09 0.51 8.96
N HIS A 75 1.42 -0.29 7.95
CA HIS A 75 2.52 -0.02 7.04
C HIS A 75 2.21 1.18 6.15
N MET A 76 3.15 2.13 6.09
CA MET A 76 2.98 3.40 5.38
C MET A 76 3.75 3.41 4.06
N GLY A 77 3.35 4.33 3.17
CA GLY A 77 3.97 4.51 1.86
C GLY A 77 3.24 3.74 0.77
N HIS A 78 2.57 4.46 -0.12
CA HIS A 78 1.76 3.89 -1.21
C HIS A 78 2.11 4.47 -2.59
N GLU A 79 3.03 5.42 -2.65
CA GLU A 79 3.56 5.96 -3.90
C GLU A 79 4.96 5.37 -4.13
N ILE A 80 5.01 4.23 -4.78
CA ILE A 80 6.22 3.42 -4.89
C ILE A 80 6.73 3.28 -6.31
N SER A 81 8.04 3.12 -6.43
CA SER A 81 8.69 2.62 -7.63
C SER A 81 9.74 1.58 -7.26
N GLY A 82 9.92 0.61 -8.13
CA GLY A 82 10.84 -0.48 -7.85
C GLY A 82 11.02 -1.43 -9.01
N VAL A 83 11.56 -2.58 -8.66
CA VAL A 83 11.84 -3.67 -9.61
C VAL A 83 11.13 -4.92 -9.13
N ILE A 84 10.49 -5.63 -10.04
CA ILE A 84 9.87 -6.92 -9.74
C ILE A 84 10.95 -7.91 -9.31
N GLU A 85 10.81 -8.44 -8.10
CA GLU A 85 11.73 -9.41 -7.52
C GLU A 85 11.20 -10.83 -7.60
N ASP A 86 9.88 -10.99 -7.49
CA ASP A 86 9.18 -12.27 -7.63
C ASP A 86 7.74 -12.06 -8.10
N LEU A 87 7.08 -13.09 -8.61
CA LEU A 87 5.76 -13.04 -9.22
C LEU A 87 5.01 -14.35 -9.00
N GLY A 88 3.71 -14.23 -8.75
CA GLY A 88 2.78 -15.34 -8.89
C GLY A 88 2.58 -15.79 -10.34
N ASP A 89 2.09 -17.00 -10.53
CA ASP A 89 1.99 -17.59 -11.87
C ASP A 89 1.02 -16.86 -12.79
N LYS A 90 -0.11 -16.37 -12.26
CA LYS A 90 -1.07 -15.57 -13.05
C LYS A 90 -0.50 -14.20 -13.42
N ALA A 91 0.31 -13.58 -12.57
CA ALA A 91 0.98 -12.34 -12.91
C ALA A 91 1.98 -12.52 -14.06
N LYS A 92 2.65 -13.68 -14.14
CA LYS A 92 3.52 -14.05 -15.26
C LYS A 92 2.74 -14.17 -16.57
N GLU A 93 1.53 -14.74 -16.54
CA GLU A 93 0.65 -14.87 -17.71
C GLU A 93 0.24 -13.51 -18.29
N MET A 94 0.23 -12.44 -17.47
CA MET A 94 -0.01 -11.07 -17.91
C MET A 94 1.20 -10.43 -18.63
N GLY A 95 2.30 -11.16 -18.76
CA GLY A 95 3.52 -10.71 -19.44
C GLY A 95 4.52 -9.98 -18.55
N LEU A 96 4.26 -9.89 -17.24
CA LEU A 96 5.21 -9.35 -16.28
C LEU A 96 6.36 -10.34 -16.01
N LYS A 97 7.54 -9.83 -15.70
CA LYS A 97 8.72 -10.65 -15.42
C LYS A 97 9.62 -10.03 -14.36
N VAL A 98 10.36 -10.87 -13.67
CA VAL A 98 11.41 -10.46 -12.73
C VAL A 98 12.40 -9.54 -13.46
N GLY A 99 12.73 -8.42 -12.83
CA GLY A 99 13.61 -7.39 -13.37
C GLY A 99 12.88 -6.22 -14.05
N ASP A 100 11.57 -6.31 -14.32
CA ASP A 100 10.80 -5.18 -14.84
C ASP A 100 10.73 -4.05 -13.82
N ARG A 101 10.89 -2.81 -14.30
CA ARG A 101 10.72 -1.61 -13.50
C ARG A 101 9.28 -1.19 -13.51
N ILE A 102 8.72 -0.96 -12.33
CA ILE A 102 7.32 -0.62 -12.16
C ILE A 102 7.12 0.54 -11.20
N THR A 103 5.96 1.17 -11.32
CA THR A 103 5.30 1.95 -10.29
C THR A 103 3.92 1.34 -10.06
N ALA A 104 3.37 1.45 -8.87
CA ALA A 104 2.08 0.87 -8.54
C ALA A 104 1.04 1.96 -8.24
N ASN A 105 -0.19 1.69 -8.60
CA ASN A 105 -1.34 2.42 -8.09
C ASN A 105 -1.83 1.70 -6.81
N TYR A 106 -2.16 2.47 -5.78
CA TYR A 106 -2.66 1.93 -4.51
C TYR A 106 -4.15 1.54 -4.54
N THR A 107 -4.86 1.87 -5.62
CA THR A 107 -6.29 1.58 -5.77
C THR A 107 -6.49 0.40 -6.69
N HIS A 108 -7.21 -0.61 -6.22
CA HIS A 108 -7.72 -1.68 -7.07
C HIS A 108 -9.03 -1.26 -7.71
N PHE A 109 -9.09 -1.37 -9.01
CA PHE A 109 -10.29 -1.06 -9.79
C PHE A 109 -11.08 -2.34 -10.05
N CYS A 110 -12.42 -2.23 -10.05
CA CYS A 110 -13.28 -3.41 -10.23
C CYS A 110 -13.22 -4.04 -11.62
N ASN A 111 -12.62 -3.36 -12.61
CA ASN A 111 -12.46 -3.77 -14.01
C ASN A 111 -13.78 -4.13 -14.75
N SER A 112 -14.94 -3.93 -14.12
CA SER A 112 -16.25 -4.35 -14.63
C SER A 112 -17.27 -3.22 -14.80
N CYS A 113 -17.17 -2.12 -14.06
CA CYS A 113 -18.09 -0.98 -14.19
C CYS A 113 -17.87 -0.20 -15.51
N TYR A 114 -18.78 0.69 -15.83
CA TYR A 114 -18.72 1.50 -17.03
C TYR A 114 -17.37 2.24 -17.15
N PHE A 115 -16.93 2.91 -16.10
CA PHE A 115 -15.70 3.70 -16.11
C PHE A 115 -14.45 2.84 -16.34
N CYS A 116 -14.32 1.71 -15.65
CA CYS A 116 -13.21 0.80 -15.87
C CYS A 116 -13.16 0.27 -17.31
N ARG A 117 -14.32 -0.08 -17.88
CA ARG A 117 -14.39 -0.62 -19.24
C ARG A 117 -14.14 0.42 -20.34
N THR A 118 -14.18 1.70 -19.99
CA THR A 118 -13.93 2.82 -20.92
C THR A 118 -12.58 3.51 -20.69
N GLY A 119 -11.71 2.95 -19.82
CA GLY A 119 -10.38 3.50 -19.56
C GLY A 119 -10.38 4.72 -18.64
N GLN A 120 -11.38 4.81 -17.79
CA GLN A 120 -11.56 5.89 -16.82
C GLN A 120 -11.59 5.33 -15.39
N GLU A 121 -10.62 4.46 -15.07
CA GLU A 121 -10.56 3.70 -13.82
C GLU A 121 -10.54 4.62 -12.58
N ASN A 122 -10.03 5.83 -12.70
CA ASN A 122 -10.03 6.84 -11.63
C ASN A 122 -11.45 7.24 -11.17
N PHE A 123 -12.48 6.92 -11.95
CA PHE A 123 -13.90 7.07 -11.59
C PHE A 123 -14.58 5.73 -11.27
N CYS A 124 -13.80 4.71 -10.95
CA CYS A 124 -14.37 3.40 -10.63
C CYS A 124 -15.47 3.52 -9.56
N GLU A 125 -16.62 2.88 -9.80
CA GLU A 125 -17.76 2.89 -8.87
C GLU A 125 -17.55 1.98 -7.65
N HIS A 126 -16.60 1.05 -7.74
CA HIS A 126 -16.31 0.06 -6.70
C HIS A 126 -14.80 -0.09 -6.49
N PRO A 127 -14.10 1.01 -6.12
CA PRO A 127 -12.67 0.92 -5.87
C PRO A 127 -12.40 0.20 -4.55
N GLU A 128 -11.40 -0.65 -4.53
CA GLU A 128 -10.85 -1.23 -3.31
C GLU A 128 -9.48 -0.59 -3.04
N THR A 129 -9.26 -0.15 -1.80
CA THR A 129 -7.97 0.38 -1.34
C THR A 129 -7.33 -0.61 -0.38
N HIS A 130 -6.07 -0.92 -0.59
CA HIS A 130 -5.27 -1.83 0.23
C HIS A 130 -4.25 -1.08 1.07
#